data_ec20dc399db92623384c30194fd56459
#
_entry.id   ec20dc399db92623384c30194fd56459
#
_cell.length_a   1.000
_cell.length_b   1.000
_cell.length_c   1.000
_cell.angle_alpha   90.00
_cell.angle_beta   90.00
_cell.angle_gamma   90.00
#
_symmetry.space_group_name_H-M   'P 1'
#
loop_
_entity.id
_entity.type
_entity.pdbx_description
1 polymer ?
#
loop_
_entity_poly.entity_id
_entity_poly.type
_entity_poly.pdbx_seq_one_letter_code
_entity_poly.pdbx_strand_id
1 'polypeptide(L)'
;MITIEEIVDFTKDCLKEDNIFPDTDIFSLGIYGDDMDEFLGIYHKKYGVNFDNFLWYFHNEEEIGSNFSIGKIFFKPPYDSVERIPITPEILTKFANTKVWEIDYPEHQIPKFRYDVLIDQIIFGGLALIILYFSLKKYF
;
A
#
# COMPACT_ATOMS: atom_id res chain seq x y z
N MET A 1 18.98 2.84 -22.27
CA MET A 1 17.93 3.74 -21.72
C MET A 1 16.63 2.94 -21.69
N ILE A 2 15.98 2.86 -20.55
CA ILE A 2 14.70 2.17 -20.40
C ILE A 2 13.62 3.01 -21.06
N THR A 3 12.79 2.40 -21.93
CA THR A 3 11.71 3.11 -22.63
C THR A 3 10.39 2.99 -21.88
N ILE A 4 9.44 3.87 -22.23
CA ILE A 4 8.10 3.85 -21.64
C ILE A 4 7.32 2.60 -22.05
N GLU A 5 7.50 2.14 -23.28
CA GLU A 5 6.88 0.93 -23.80
C GLU A 5 7.35 -0.29 -22.99
N GLU A 6 8.64 -0.37 -22.67
CA GLU A 6 9.19 -1.44 -21.85
C GLU A 6 8.56 -1.46 -20.45
N ILE A 7 8.36 -0.30 -19.84
CA ILE A 7 7.74 -0.22 -18.52
C ILE A 7 6.23 -0.52 -18.60
N VAL A 8 5.54 -0.06 -19.63
CA VAL A 8 4.12 -0.40 -19.86
C VAL A 8 3.95 -1.91 -19.98
N ASP A 9 4.73 -2.56 -20.84
CA ASP A 9 4.68 -4.02 -21.05
C ASP A 9 5.02 -4.78 -19.77
N PHE A 10 6.07 -4.35 -19.06
CA PHE A 10 6.42 -4.90 -17.76
C PHE A 10 5.27 -4.81 -16.76
N THR A 11 4.61 -3.64 -16.69
CA THR A 11 3.49 -3.41 -15.76
C THR A 11 2.30 -4.30 -16.12
N LYS A 12 1.95 -4.40 -17.40
CA LYS A 12 0.89 -5.33 -17.87
C LYS A 12 1.17 -6.78 -17.49
N ASP A 13 2.39 -7.23 -17.71
CA ASP A 13 2.79 -8.60 -17.42
C ASP A 13 2.76 -8.91 -15.92
N CYS A 14 3.21 -7.99 -15.08
CA CYS A 14 3.23 -8.17 -13.63
C CYS A 14 1.83 -8.14 -13.02
N LEU A 15 1.01 -7.16 -13.44
CA LEU A 15 -0.32 -6.94 -12.86
C LEU A 15 -1.42 -7.75 -13.54
N LYS A 16 -1.11 -8.45 -14.65
CA LYS A 16 -2.10 -9.20 -15.48
C LYS A 16 -3.25 -8.32 -15.96
N GLU A 17 -2.96 -7.06 -16.26
CA GLU A 17 -3.91 -6.06 -16.69
C GLU A 17 -3.49 -5.50 -18.07
N ASP A 18 -4.35 -5.67 -19.08
CA ASP A 18 -4.05 -5.24 -20.46
C ASP A 18 -4.26 -3.74 -20.70
N ASN A 19 -5.13 -3.10 -19.89
CA ASN A 19 -5.53 -1.71 -20.06
C ASN A 19 -4.60 -0.74 -19.30
N ILE A 20 -3.29 -0.88 -19.51
CA ILE A 20 -2.29 0.01 -18.93
C ILE A 20 -1.69 0.89 -20.01
N PHE A 21 -1.75 2.20 -19.77
CA PHE A 21 -1.20 3.26 -20.62
C PHE A 21 -0.11 4.02 -19.86
N PRO A 22 0.70 4.84 -20.55
CA PRO A 22 1.76 5.63 -19.91
C PRO A 22 1.32 6.45 -18.70
N ASP A 23 0.11 6.97 -18.70
CA ASP A 23 -0.50 7.84 -17.70
C ASP A 23 -1.45 7.10 -16.73
N THR A 24 -1.59 5.79 -16.86
CA THR A 24 -2.43 4.99 -15.96
C THR A 24 -1.86 5.01 -14.53
N ASP A 25 -2.68 5.43 -13.57
CA ASP A 25 -2.33 5.29 -12.16
C ASP A 25 -2.47 3.83 -11.72
N ILE A 26 -1.34 3.14 -11.59
CA ILE A 26 -1.28 1.70 -11.32
C ILE A 26 -1.86 1.33 -9.95
N PHE A 27 -1.78 2.23 -8.96
CA PHE A 27 -2.33 1.99 -7.63
C PHE A 27 -3.86 2.18 -7.58
N SER A 28 -4.47 2.77 -8.62
CA SER A 28 -5.93 2.89 -8.73
C SER A 28 -6.62 1.66 -9.32
N LEU A 29 -5.86 0.65 -9.76
CA LEU A 29 -6.37 -0.57 -10.41
C LEU A 29 -6.95 -1.60 -9.42
N GLY A 30 -7.11 -1.24 -8.15
CA GLY A 30 -7.60 -2.16 -7.13
C GLY A 30 -6.57 -3.17 -6.64
N ILE A 31 -5.29 -2.88 -6.84
CA ILE A 31 -4.16 -3.69 -6.43
C ILE A 31 -3.63 -3.09 -5.12
N TYR A 32 -3.67 -3.85 -4.04
CA TYR A 32 -3.34 -3.37 -2.70
C TYR A 32 -2.42 -4.34 -1.98
N GLY A 33 -1.83 -3.86 -0.88
CA GLY A 33 -1.09 -4.69 0.06
C GLY A 33 0.02 -5.52 -0.58
N ASP A 34 -0.03 -6.82 -0.36
CA ASP A 34 1.02 -7.76 -0.78
C ASP A 34 1.25 -7.79 -2.29
N ASP A 35 0.20 -7.66 -3.11
CA ASP A 35 0.32 -7.65 -4.58
C ASP A 35 1.12 -6.43 -5.07
N MET A 36 0.93 -5.29 -4.40
CA MET A 36 1.70 -4.08 -4.73
C MET A 36 3.14 -4.17 -4.26
N ASP A 37 3.37 -4.74 -3.08
CA ASP A 37 4.73 -4.99 -2.56
C ASP A 37 5.48 -5.98 -3.46
N GLU A 38 4.80 -7.01 -3.98
CA GLU A 38 5.38 -7.94 -4.95
C GLU A 38 5.75 -7.21 -6.25
N PHE A 39 4.84 -6.40 -6.82
CA PHE A 39 5.11 -5.60 -8.02
C PHE A 39 6.33 -4.70 -7.84
N LEU A 40 6.38 -3.92 -6.76
CA LEU A 40 7.51 -3.03 -6.47
C LEU A 40 8.81 -3.81 -6.23
N GLY A 41 8.73 -4.98 -5.62
CA GLY A 41 9.87 -5.88 -5.41
C GLY A 41 10.45 -6.42 -6.73
N ILE A 42 9.59 -6.83 -7.68
CA ILE A 42 10.00 -7.28 -9.01
C ILE A 42 10.59 -6.10 -9.80
N TYR A 43 9.96 -4.93 -9.72
CA TYR A 43 10.45 -3.70 -10.36
C TYR A 43 11.83 -3.30 -9.83
N HIS A 44 12.03 -3.32 -8.51
CA HIS A 44 13.34 -3.08 -7.88
C HIS A 44 14.41 -4.04 -8.42
N LYS A 45 14.11 -5.34 -8.43
CA LYS A 45 15.07 -6.37 -8.90
C LYS A 45 15.44 -6.19 -10.37
N LYS A 46 14.46 -5.86 -11.21
CA LYS A 46 14.65 -5.73 -12.65
C LYS A 46 15.39 -4.45 -13.03
N TYR A 47 15.03 -3.34 -12.43
CA TYR A 47 15.50 -2.01 -12.83
C TYR A 47 16.52 -1.40 -11.86
N GLY A 48 16.73 -1.96 -10.70
CA GLY A 48 17.72 -1.51 -9.71
C GLY A 48 17.40 -0.15 -9.09
N VAL A 49 16.12 0.18 -8.94
CA VAL A 49 15.68 1.44 -8.36
C VAL A 49 15.81 1.42 -6.84
N ASN A 50 16.43 2.42 -6.27
CA ASN A 50 16.52 2.60 -4.82
C ASN A 50 15.24 3.21 -4.27
N PHE A 51 14.65 2.59 -3.25
CA PHE A 51 13.40 2.95 -2.59
C PHE A 51 13.60 3.61 -1.21
N ASP A 52 14.79 4.09 -0.86
CA ASP A 52 15.05 4.70 0.47
C ASP A 52 14.10 5.86 0.79
N ASN A 53 13.63 6.57 -0.23
CA ASN A 53 12.69 7.68 -0.10
C ASN A 53 11.23 7.30 -0.32
N PHE A 54 10.90 6.01 -0.47
CA PHE A 54 9.53 5.58 -0.72
C PHE A 54 8.65 5.71 0.51
N LEU A 55 7.57 6.47 0.40
CA LEU A 55 6.56 6.64 1.43
C LEU A 55 5.24 6.04 0.96
N TRP A 56 4.99 4.80 1.31
CA TRP A 56 3.87 4.00 0.82
C TRP A 56 2.49 4.67 1.00
N TYR A 57 2.28 5.36 2.12
CA TYR A 57 1.00 5.97 2.47
C TYR A 57 0.60 7.16 1.60
N PHE A 58 1.50 7.67 0.74
CA PHE A 58 1.16 8.63 -0.30
C PHE A 58 0.62 7.98 -1.57
N HIS A 59 0.73 6.68 -1.71
CA HIS A 59 0.42 5.99 -2.96
C HIS A 59 -0.69 4.97 -2.80
N ASN A 60 -0.72 4.27 -1.68
CA ASN A 60 -1.55 3.10 -1.48
C ASN A 60 -2.28 3.14 -0.14
N GLU A 61 -3.43 2.47 -0.10
CA GLU A 61 -4.17 2.19 1.12
C GLU A 61 -3.79 0.80 1.63
N GLU A 62 -4.02 0.55 2.91
CA GLU A 62 -3.85 -0.79 3.48
C GLU A 62 -4.93 -1.73 2.96
N GLU A 63 -4.56 -3.00 2.80
CA GLU A 63 -5.43 -4.05 2.29
C GLU A 63 -6.69 -4.26 3.14
N ILE A 64 -7.65 -4.94 2.54
CA ILE A 64 -8.98 -5.24 3.04
C ILE A 64 -8.94 -6.00 4.39
N GLY A 65 -9.51 -5.56 5.33
CA GLY A 65 -9.59 -5.82 6.77
C GLY A 65 -9.78 -4.48 7.42
N SER A 66 -9.33 -3.47 6.69
CA SER A 66 -9.41 -2.08 7.05
C SER A 66 -10.81 -1.46 6.87
N ASN A 67 -11.71 -2.10 6.09
CA ASN A 67 -13.08 -1.60 5.89
C ASN A 67 -13.95 -1.75 7.14
N PHE A 68 -13.58 -2.62 8.07
CA PHE A 68 -14.25 -2.77 9.35
C PHE A 68 -13.27 -2.51 10.50
N SER A 69 -12.83 -1.27 10.62
CA SER A 69 -11.95 -0.81 11.68
C SER A 69 -12.70 0.19 12.57
N ILE A 70 -12.90 -0.18 13.81
CA ILE A 70 -13.44 0.72 14.84
C ILE A 70 -12.41 1.78 15.19
N GLY A 71 -11.13 1.41 15.21
CA GLY A 71 -10.03 2.31 15.50
C GLY A 71 -9.93 3.49 14.53
N LYS A 72 -10.23 3.28 13.23
CA LYS A 72 -10.23 4.35 12.22
C LYS A 72 -11.31 5.42 12.43
N ILE A 73 -12.38 5.10 13.16
CA ILE A 73 -13.41 6.08 13.55
C ILE A 73 -12.81 7.15 14.47
N PHE A 74 -11.84 6.76 15.30
CA PHE A 74 -11.23 7.62 16.32
C PHE A 74 -9.87 8.16 15.90
N PHE A 75 -9.10 7.39 15.12
CA PHE A 75 -7.73 7.71 14.71
C PHE A 75 -7.54 7.45 13.22
N LYS A 76 -7.20 8.51 12.47
CA LYS A 76 -6.94 8.42 11.03
C LYS A 76 -5.66 7.61 10.77
N PRO A 77 -5.70 6.64 9.84
CA PRO A 77 -4.49 5.98 9.38
C PRO A 77 -3.58 6.94 8.59
N PRO A 78 -2.31 6.60 8.37
CA PRO A 78 -1.36 7.48 7.67
C PRO A 78 -1.84 7.92 6.28
N TYR A 79 -2.38 7.02 5.48
CA TYR A 79 -2.84 7.31 4.11
C TYR A 79 -4.08 8.23 4.04
N ASP A 80 -4.90 8.31 5.10
CA ASP A 80 -6.02 9.27 5.21
C ASP A 80 -5.54 10.67 5.68
N SER A 81 -4.28 10.79 6.07
CA SER A 81 -3.69 12.03 6.58
C SER A 81 -2.94 12.81 5.51
N VAL A 82 -2.79 12.26 4.32
CA VAL A 82 -2.05 12.84 3.19
C VAL A 82 -2.86 12.78 1.90
N GLU A 83 -2.55 13.66 0.97
CA GLU A 83 -3.11 13.59 -0.38
C GLU A 83 -2.38 12.54 -1.21
N ARG A 84 -3.13 11.66 -1.86
CA ARG A 84 -2.57 10.56 -2.63
C ARG A 84 -1.84 11.07 -3.88
N ILE A 85 -0.65 10.54 -4.12
CA ILE A 85 0.17 10.81 -5.30
C ILE A 85 0.10 9.60 -6.24
N PRO A 86 -0.43 9.76 -7.46
CA PRO A 86 -0.51 8.67 -8.43
C PRO A 86 0.88 8.22 -8.89
N ILE A 87 1.01 6.94 -9.19
CA ILE A 87 2.20 6.36 -9.81
C ILE A 87 1.82 5.79 -11.17
N THR A 88 2.50 6.26 -12.20
CA THR A 88 2.24 5.89 -13.58
C THR A 88 3.46 5.20 -14.20
N PRO A 89 3.29 4.42 -15.30
CA PRO A 89 4.40 3.89 -16.05
C PRO A 89 5.39 4.96 -16.52
N GLU A 90 4.91 6.18 -16.83
CA GLU A 90 5.79 7.30 -17.17
C GLU A 90 6.72 7.68 -16.01
N ILE A 91 6.19 7.81 -14.80
CA ILE A 91 6.97 8.09 -13.58
C ILE A 91 7.96 6.94 -13.30
N LEU A 92 7.50 5.68 -13.40
CA LEU A 92 8.37 4.52 -13.25
C LEU A 92 9.50 4.49 -14.28
N THR A 93 9.23 4.89 -15.53
CA THR A 93 10.27 5.00 -16.57
C THR A 93 11.38 5.97 -16.15
N LYS A 94 11.01 7.12 -15.57
CA LYS A 94 11.98 8.07 -15.03
C LYS A 94 12.85 7.41 -13.95
N PHE A 95 12.22 6.75 -12.97
CA PHE A 95 12.95 6.11 -11.86
C PHE A 95 13.82 4.95 -12.33
N ALA A 96 13.37 4.16 -13.30
CA ALA A 96 14.17 3.08 -13.89
C ALA A 96 15.44 3.60 -14.57
N ASN A 97 15.42 4.80 -15.11
CA ASN A 97 16.58 5.45 -15.73
C ASN A 97 17.49 6.15 -14.72
N THR A 98 16.93 6.84 -13.71
CA THR A 98 17.70 7.54 -12.66
C THR A 98 18.19 6.60 -11.54
N LYS A 99 17.59 5.40 -11.42
CA LYS A 99 17.87 4.40 -10.38
C LYS A 99 17.47 4.84 -8.97
N VAL A 100 16.66 5.90 -8.86
CA VAL A 100 16.21 6.46 -7.58
C VAL A 100 14.73 6.74 -7.63
N TRP A 101 14.03 6.47 -6.52
CA TRP A 101 12.64 6.89 -6.31
C TRP A 101 12.62 8.39 -5.98
N GLU A 102 12.38 9.23 -6.98
CA GLU A 102 12.48 10.69 -6.89
C GLU A 102 11.09 11.33 -6.82
N ILE A 103 10.39 11.16 -5.72
CA ILE A 103 9.16 11.92 -5.46
C ILE A 103 9.45 12.97 -4.40
N ASP A 104 9.07 14.21 -4.69
CA ASP A 104 9.09 15.32 -3.75
C ASP A 104 7.78 15.29 -2.94
N TYR A 105 7.84 14.63 -1.79
CA TYR A 105 6.68 14.52 -0.90
C TYR A 105 6.43 15.84 -0.18
N PRO A 106 5.18 16.35 -0.16
CA PRO A 106 4.86 17.58 0.57
C PRO A 106 5.07 17.40 2.08
N GLU A 107 5.26 18.51 2.79
CA GLU A 107 5.29 18.50 4.24
C GLU A 107 4.02 17.84 4.81
N HIS A 108 4.20 16.89 5.71
CA HIS A 108 3.11 16.12 6.27
C HIS A 108 3.39 15.70 7.69
N GLN A 109 2.33 15.40 8.43
CA GLN A 109 2.41 14.86 9.77
C GLN A 109 1.57 13.58 9.82
N ILE A 110 2.20 12.49 10.20
CA ILE A 110 1.53 11.22 10.44
C ILE A 110 1.57 10.87 11.93
N PRO A 111 0.58 10.13 12.43
CA PRO A 111 0.62 9.65 13.81
C PRO A 111 1.88 8.83 14.08
N LYS A 112 2.57 9.14 15.18
CA LYS A 112 3.77 8.39 15.60
C LYS A 112 3.46 6.92 15.90
N PHE A 113 2.24 6.64 16.36
CA PHE A 113 1.76 5.31 16.68
C PHE A 113 0.44 5.03 15.97
N ARG A 114 0.24 3.78 15.58
CA ARG A 114 -0.97 3.27 14.93
C ARG A 114 -2.02 2.93 15.98
N TYR A 115 -2.61 3.98 16.58
CA TYR A 115 -3.68 3.82 17.57
C TYR A 115 -4.95 3.21 16.98
N ASP A 116 -5.21 3.43 15.70
CA ASP A 116 -6.28 2.79 14.95
C ASP A 116 -6.17 1.25 14.99
N VAL A 117 -4.98 0.72 14.70
CA VAL A 117 -4.70 -0.73 14.75
C VAL A 117 -4.73 -1.24 16.19
N LEU A 118 -4.17 -0.50 17.15
CA LEU A 118 -4.13 -0.90 18.55
C LEU A 118 -5.54 -1.06 19.13
N ILE A 119 -6.44 -0.14 18.84
CA ILE A 119 -7.84 -0.22 19.30
C ILE A 119 -8.53 -1.45 18.71
N ASP A 120 -8.36 -1.69 17.41
CA ASP A 120 -8.92 -2.88 16.76
C ASP A 120 -8.40 -4.17 17.41
N GLN A 121 -7.11 -4.27 17.67
CA GLN A 121 -6.52 -5.43 18.36
C GLN A 121 -7.09 -5.64 19.75
N ILE A 122 -7.30 -4.57 20.54
CA ILE A 122 -7.87 -4.66 21.88
C ILE A 122 -9.34 -5.11 21.80
N ILE A 123 -10.13 -4.55 20.90
CA ILE A 123 -11.55 -4.87 20.78
C ILE A 123 -11.75 -6.31 20.30
N PHE A 124 -11.13 -6.67 19.17
CA PHE A 124 -11.30 -8.00 18.59
C PHE A 124 -10.63 -9.10 19.43
N GLY A 125 -9.47 -8.81 20.03
CA GLY A 125 -8.83 -9.71 20.99
C GLY A 125 -9.67 -9.94 22.23
N GLY A 126 -10.26 -8.88 22.80
CA GLY A 126 -11.18 -8.96 23.92
C GLY A 126 -12.44 -9.79 23.61
N LEU A 127 -13.06 -9.55 22.46
CA LEU A 127 -14.20 -10.34 22.00
C LEU A 127 -13.85 -11.82 21.82
N ALA A 128 -12.70 -12.13 21.24
CA ALA A 128 -12.24 -13.51 21.07
C ALA A 128 -12.07 -14.22 22.42
N LEU A 129 -11.49 -13.54 23.42
CA LEU A 129 -11.33 -14.08 24.78
C LEU A 129 -12.68 -14.32 25.47
N ILE A 130 -13.64 -13.42 25.30
CA ILE A 130 -15.01 -13.57 25.84
C ILE A 130 -15.68 -14.79 25.21
N ILE A 131 -15.63 -14.93 23.89
CA ILE A 131 -16.20 -16.08 23.17
C ILE A 131 -15.55 -17.38 23.65
N LEU A 132 -14.23 -17.39 23.79
CA LEU A 132 -13.49 -18.56 24.28
C LEU A 132 -13.92 -18.92 25.70
N TYR A 133 -14.03 -17.95 26.60
CA TYR A 133 -14.48 -18.16 27.97
C TYR A 133 -15.87 -18.82 28.03
N PHE A 134 -16.85 -18.28 27.29
CA PHE A 134 -18.21 -18.87 27.28
C PHE A 134 -18.25 -20.24 26.61
N SER A 135 -17.42 -20.46 25.58
CA SER A 135 -17.32 -21.77 24.94
C SER A 135 -16.77 -22.82 25.91
N LEU A 136 -15.70 -22.50 26.64
CA LEU A 136 -15.13 -23.41 27.64
C LEU A 136 -16.13 -23.67 28.78
N LYS A 137 -16.81 -22.63 29.30
CA LYS A 137 -17.82 -22.78 30.35
C LYS A 137 -18.99 -23.68 29.95
N LYS A 138 -19.28 -23.83 28.66
CA LYS A 138 -20.32 -24.73 28.17
C LYS A 138 -19.89 -26.20 28.22
N TYR A 139 -18.60 -26.48 28.18
CA TYR A 139 -18.03 -27.84 28.14
C TYR A 139 -17.52 -28.31 29.52
N PHE A 140 -17.36 -27.41 30.47
CA PHE A 140 -16.95 -27.68 31.85
C PHE A 140 -18.04 -27.22 32.83
#